data_2d072b5dbf97885fcc224697682a995e
#
_entry.id   2d072b5dbf97885fcc224697682a995e
#
_cell.length_a   1.000
_cell.length_b   1.000
_cell.length_c   1.000
_cell.angle_alpha   90.00
_cell.angle_beta   90.00
_cell.angle_gamma   90.00
#
_symmetry.space_group_name_H-M   'P 1'
#
loop_
_entity.id
_entity.type
_entity.pdbx_description
1 polymer ?
#
loop_
_entity_poly.entity_id
_entity_poly.type
_entity_poly.pdbx_seq_one_letter_code
_entity_poly.pdbx_strand_id
1 'polypeptide(L)'
;MACPAGGSGAMAQARGLLTKEPAPQAVPVSDLPMKVCEVALKTGPDSSSGLATAVFRTAKYLPPEWHQRNSDLYHRACAGCEQAERGRAEARELAEHAATAAQRVQQDSTAALGQRLQDIHFWKAELQKEIEDLDAETGLLAAQKRRLESALDATEVPYAIATDNLQCRERRQPPDLVSDEVERELLKEVELIRNIQELLKRTLIQAGNQMRLNRDQKEVCEIDWSDKVETYNIDVNCGRYSNQSTNIQFHPGSVKFEESASIPETWAKFSHDNIYRAEREKLASINLRALIDNILRDVSEDLRMQCAAVNEAFAKHCEELYDTKHKLEYHLKKILKEIGDQEANIAALKQAIKDKEAPLKVAQTRLYDRSFRPNVELCRDEAQFRLIGEAEELTESIESLKKKLLESEQCLRNLEDTRMNLEKEIAVKTNSIFIDRQKCMAHRTRYPVVLKLAGYQ
;
A
#
# COMPACT_ATOMS: atom_id res chain seq x y z
N MET A 1 45.97 -28.84 -14.09
CA MET A 1 45.45 -27.50 -14.44
C MET A 1 46.10 -26.51 -13.49
N ALA A 2 46.78 -25.51 -14.00
CA ALA A 2 47.44 -24.53 -13.18
C ALA A 2 46.40 -23.76 -12.39
N CYS A 3 46.58 -23.63 -11.07
CA CYS A 3 45.76 -22.71 -10.28
C CYS A 3 45.87 -21.31 -10.87
N PRO A 4 44.76 -20.58 -11.02
CA PRO A 4 44.86 -19.19 -11.42
C PRO A 4 45.68 -18.43 -10.37
N ALA A 5 46.44 -17.46 -10.87
CA ALA A 5 47.31 -16.62 -10.01
C ALA A 5 46.66 -16.01 -8.78
N GLY A 6 45.33 -15.90 -8.77
CA GLY A 6 44.51 -15.46 -7.63
C GLY A 6 44.51 -16.41 -6.43
N GLY A 7 44.73 -17.72 -6.64
CA GLY A 7 44.76 -18.68 -5.54
C GLY A 7 45.97 -18.52 -4.63
N SER A 8 47.11 -18.11 -5.18
CA SER A 8 48.31 -17.90 -4.37
C SER A 8 48.21 -16.61 -3.54
N GLY A 9 47.50 -15.60 -4.05
CA GLY A 9 47.22 -14.38 -3.31
C GLY A 9 46.34 -14.62 -2.08
N ALA A 10 45.30 -15.45 -2.24
CA ALA A 10 44.41 -15.81 -1.13
C ALA A 10 45.12 -16.63 -0.05
N MET A 11 46.03 -17.56 -0.48
CA MET A 11 46.85 -18.30 0.48
C MET A 11 47.88 -17.44 1.18
N ALA A 12 48.43 -16.46 0.49
CA ALA A 12 49.32 -15.49 1.11
C ALA A 12 48.58 -14.61 2.12
N GLN A 13 47.36 -14.18 1.79
CA GLN A 13 46.49 -13.43 2.71
C GLN A 13 46.11 -14.28 3.94
N ALA A 14 45.69 -15.51 3.72
CA ALA A 14 45.36 -16.41 4.81
C ALA A 14 46.58 -16.66 5.70
N ARG A 15 47.79 -16.77 5.11
CA ARG A 15 49.01 -16.92 5.85
C ARG A 15 49.43 -15.66 6.59
N GLY A 16 49.21 -14.51 6.01
CA GLY A 16 49.42 -13.22 6.65
C GLY A 16 48.52 -13.05 7.89
N LEU A 17 47.28 -13.52 7.81
CA LEU A 17 46.34 -13.51 8.92
C LEU A 17 46.68 -14.55 9.99
N LEU A 18 47.45 -15.59 9.65
CA LEU A 18 47.83 -16.70 10.52
C LEU A 18 49.27 -16.61 11.00
N THR A 19 50.04 -15.61 10.59
CA THR A 19 51.41 -15.42 11.05
C THR A 19 51.47 -14.77 12.44
N LYS A 20 52.61 -14.85 12.99
CA LYS A 20 52.97 -14.43 14.35
C LYS A 20 52.68 -12.99 14.73
N GLU A 21 52.57 -12.21 13.80
CA GLU A 21 51.99 -10.92 14.07
C GLU A 21 50.58 -11.19 14.57
N PRO A 22 50.44 -10.86 15.81
CA PRO A 22 49.27 -11.24 16.52
C PRO A 22 48.11 -10.97 15.66
N ALA A 23 47.43 -12.04 15.63
CA ALA A 23 46.10 -11.93 15.29
C ALA A 23 45.85 -10.50 15.29
N PRO A 24 45.64 -10.18 14.22
CA PRO A 24 45.61 -8.89 13.74
C PRO A 24 45.64 -7.94 14.89
N GLN A 25 46.77 -7.42 15.11
CA GLN A 25 46.75 -6.27 15.94
C GLN A 25 45.50 -5.61 15.49
N ALA A 26 44.55 -5.83 16.33
CA ALA A 26 43.18 -5.63 15.95
C ALA A 26 43.09 -4.33 15.19
N VAL A 27 42.95 -4.44 13.89
CA VAL A 27 42.54 -3.26 13.19
C VAL A 27 41.30 -2.84 13.93
N PRO A 28 41.31 -1.73 14.59
CA PRO A 28 40.18 -1.31 15.39
C PRO A 28 38.95 -1.41 14.49
N VAL A 29 37.85 -1.82 15.04
CA VAL A 29 36.58 -1.88 14.28
C VAL A 29 36.33 -0.54 13.57
N SER A 30 36.93 0.54 14.06
CA SER A 30 36.99 1.85 13.42
C SER A 30 37.81 1.89 12.11
N ASP A 31 38.78 0.96 11.93
CA ASP A 31 39.58 0.89 10.69
C ASP A 31 39.06 -0.16 9.73
N LEU A 32 37.99 -0.79 10.10
CA LEU A 32 37.17 -1.42 9.12
C LEU A 32 36.93 -0.46 7.99
N PRO A 33 37.11 -0.93 6.79
CA PRO A 33 36.88 -0.09 5.64
C PRO A 33 35.52 0.56 5.82
N MET A 34 35.56 1.77 6.33
CA MET A 34 34.41 2.66 6.42
C MET A 34 33.56 2.62 5.15
N LYS A 35 34.20 2.31 4.02
CA LYS A 35 33.51 2.04 2.75
C LYS A 35 32.50 0.90 2.81
N VAL A 36 32.76 -0.13 3.58
CA VAL A 36 31.87 -1.27 3.72
C VAL A 36 30.69 -0.93 4.63
N CYS A 37 30.98 -0.23 5.71
CA CYS A 37 29.92 0.30 6.59
C CYS A 37 29.13 1.41 5.90
N GLU A 38 29.82 2.25 5.10
CA GLU A 38 29.16 3.31 4.34
C GLU A 38 28.28 2.80 3.20
N VAL A 39 28.73 1.76 2.48
CA VAL A 39 27.90 1.15 1.43
C VAL A 39 26.63 0.57 2.05
N ALA A 40 26.77 -0.08 3.19
CA ALA A 40 25.64 -0.62 3.90
C ALA A 40 24.71 0.48 4.47
N LEU A 41 25.28 1.63 4.86
CA LEU A 41 24.52 2.78 5.34
C LEU A 41 23.86 3.58 4.21
N LYS A 42 24.45 3.55 3.00
CA LYS A 42 23.95 4.31 1.84
C LYS A 42 22.79 3.63 1.11
N THR A 43 22.58 2.34 1.34
CA THR A 43 21.52 1.58 0.67
C THR A 43 20.17 1.65 1.36
N GLY A 44 20.12 2.24 2.54
CA GLY A 44 18.87 2.36 3.30
C GLY A 44 18.79 3.59 4.20
N PRO A 45 19.28 4.76 3.78
CA PRO A 45 19.40 5.89 4.68
C PRO A 45 18.06 6.45 5.13
N ASP A 46 17.04 6.28 4.33
CA ASP A 46 15.75 6.94 4.55
C ASP A 46 14.67 5.98 5.01
N SER A 47 15.06 4.79 5.40
CA SER A 47 14.12 3.84 5.98
C SER A 47 13.70 4.35 7.35
N SER A 48 12.60 5.03 7.36
CA SER A 48 11.93 5.51 8.57
C SER A 48 11.43 4.39 9.50
N SER A 49 11.57 3.16 9.07
CA SER A 49 11.05 1.98 9.76
C SER A 49 12.06 1.26 10.63
N GLY A 50 13.02 1.97 11.16
CA GLY A 50 14.03 1.40 12.07
C GLY A 50 13.50 0.68 13.31
N LEU A 51 12.19 0.75 13.53
CA LEU A 51 11.56 0.18 14.73
C LEU A 51 11.43 -1.35 14.71
N ALA A 52 11.41 -1.95 13.56
CA ALA A 52 11.05 -3.38 13.48
C ALA A 52 12.25 -4.32 13.41
N THR A 53 13.44 -3.79 13.34
CA THR A 53 14.63 -4.57 13.02
C THR A 53 15.20 -5.39 14.16
N ALA A 54 14.91 -4.99 15.38
CA ALA A 54 15.44 -5.67 16.57
C ALA A 54 14.85 -7.06 16.78
N VAL A 55 13.60 -7.25 16.40
CA VAL A 55 12.84 -8.49 16.70
C VAL A 55 13.26 -9.65 15.79
N PHE A 56 13.66 -9.38 14.57
CA PHE A 56 13.97 -10.45 13.60
C PHE A 56 15.32 -11.11 13.77
N ARG A 57 16.21 -10.50 14.54
CA ARG A 57 17.54 -11.04 14.73
C ARG A 57 17.68 -12.10 15.79
N THR A 58 16.71 -12.17 16.69
CA THR A 58 16.80 -13.04 17.87
C THR A 58 16.66 -14.53 17.54
N ALA A 59 16.14 -14.86 16.37
CA ALA A 59 15.99 -16.25 15.93
C ALA A 59 17.25 -16.85 15.30
N LYS A 60 18.31 -16.07 15.13
CA LYS A 60 19.54 -16.50 14.47
C LYS A 60 20.74 -16.22 15.36
N TYR A 61 21.87 -16.73 14.96
CA TYR A 61 23.12 -16.57 15.70
C TYR A 61 23.39 -15.12 16.07
N LEU A 62 23.78 -14.91 17.33
CA LEU A 62 24.21 -13.61 17.79
C LEU A 62 25.55 -13.23 17.16
N PRO A 63 25.75 -11.98 16.76
CA PRO A 63 27.02 -11.51 16.21
C PRO A 63 28.21 -11.80 17.12
N PRO A 64 28.13 -11.60 18.43
CA PRO A 64 29.23 -11.88 19.32
C PRO A 64 29.69 -13.33 19.31
N GLU A 65 28.76 -14.28 19.25
CA GLU A 65 29.07 -15.71 19.21
C GLU A 65 29.79 -16.10 17.92
N TRP A 66 29.36 -15.53 16.80
CA TRP A 66 29.98 -15.78 15.54
C TRP A 66 31.34 -15.08 15.42
N HIS A 67 31.45 -13.84 15.90
CA HIS A 67 32.73 -13.13 15.96
C HIS A 67 33.73 -13.87 16.81
N GLN A 68 33.32 -14.31 18.02
CA GLN A 68 34.15 -15.08 18.89
C GLN A 68 34.65 -16.37 18.24
N ARG A 69 33.76 -17.10 17.60
CA ARG A 69 34.12 -18.34 16.90
C ARG A 69 35.12 -18.13 15.75
N ASN A 70 34.93 -17.08 14.97
CA ASN A 70 35.88 -16.75 13.90
C ASN A 70 37.23 -16.31 14.50
N SER A 71 37.23 -15.49 15.50
CA SER A 71 38.43 -15.11 16.23
C SER A 71 39.18 -16.33 16.79
N ASP A 72 38.44 -17.25 17.43
CA ASP A 72 38.97 -18.51 17.92
C ASP A 72 39.58 -19.38 16.83
N LEU A 73 38.96 -19.40 15.65
CA LEU A 73 39.49 -20.13 14.50
C LEU A 73 40.80 -19.54 13.98
N TYR A 74 40.86 -18.22 13.85
CA TYR A 74 42.10 -17.57 13.45
C TYR A 74 43.20 -17.75 14.48
N HIS A 75 42.87 -17.63 15.75
CA HIS A 75 43.84 -17.90 16.83
C HIS A 75 44.35 -19.33 16.81
N ARG A 76 43.44 -20.33 16.55
CA ARG A 76 43.87 -21.72 16.40
C ARG A 76 44.73 -21.93 15.15
N ALA A 77 44.32 -21.33 14.03
CA ALA A 77 45.08 -21.42 12.80
C ALA A 77 46.42 -20.70 12.91
N CYS A 78 46.45 -19.50 13.51
CA CYS A 78 47.69 -18.79 13.79
C CYS A 78 48.58 -19.60 14.71
N ALA A 79 48.02 -20.15 15.80
CA ALA A 79 48.79 -21.00 16.72
C ALA A 79 49.37 -22.25 16.05
N GLY A 80 48.59 -22.87 15.14
CA GLY A 80 49.10 -23.99 14.32
C GLY A 80 50.26 -23.57 13.41
N CYS A 81 50.17 -22.40 12.79
CA CYS A 81 51.26 -21.89 11.92
C CYS A 81 52.52 -21.58 12.74
N GLU A 82 52.38 -20.96 13.92
CA GLU A 82 53.52 -20.71 14.81
C GLU A 82 54.19 -21.98 15.32
N GLN A 83 53.37 -22.98 15.64
CA GLN A 83 53.87 -24.27 16.04
C GLN A 83 54.63 -24.97 14.88
N ALA A 84 54.14 -24.81 13.65
CA ALA A 84 54.81 -25.34 12.47
C ALA A 84 56.18 -24.70 12.25
N GLU A 85 56.29 -23.39 12.43
CA GLU A 85 57.58 -22.70 12.29
C GLU A 85 58.60 -23.16 13.37
N ARG A 86 58.12 -23.26 14.61
CA ARG A 86 58.95 -23.78 15.70
C ARG A 86 59.39 -25.22 15.44
N GLY A 87 58.44 -26.11 15.06
CA GLY A 87 58.76 -27.49 14.74
C GLY A 87 59.75 -27.65 13.59
N ARG A 88 59.65 -26.77 12.56
CA ARG A 88 60.63 -26.73 11.44
C ARG A 88 62.02 -26.30 11.89
N ALA A 89 62.10 -25.38 12.85
CA ALA A 89 63.41 -24.98 13.41
C ALA A 89 64.02 -26.09 14.27
N GLU A 90 63.20 -26.71 15.09
CA GLU A 90 63.60 -27.85 15.92
C GLU A 90 63.96 -29.06 15.09
N ALA A 91 63.26 -29.27 13.94
CA ALA A 91 63.52 -30.38 13.06
C ALA A 91 64.85 -30.30 12.31
N ARG A 92 65.50 -29.13 12.28
CA ARG A 92 66.86 -28.99 11.75
C ARG A 92 67.89 -29.61 12.69
N GLU A 93 67.57 -29.63 13.95
CA GLU A 93 68.49 -30.20 14.97
C GLU A 93 68.27 -31.68 15.17
N LEU A 94 67.09 -32.14 14.93
CA LEU A 94 66.70 -33.54 15.17
C LEU A 94 65.95 -34.13 13.97
N ALA A 95 66.70 -34.76 13.06
CA ALA A 95 66.17 -35.27 11.78
C ALA A 95 64.98 -36.21 11.93
N GLU A 96 64.87 -36.96 12.99
CA GLU A 96 63.80 -37.97 13.19
C GLU A 96 62.46 -37.29 13.63
N HIS A 97 62.48 -36.15 14.20
CA HIS A 97 61.25 -35.44 14.64
C HIS A 97 60.68 -34.54 13.57
N ALA A 98 61.46 -34.16 12.54
CA ALA A 98 61.06 -33.19 11.54
C ALA A 98 59.83 -33.61 10.75
N ALA A 99 59.77 -34.88 10.31
CA ALA A 99 58.69 -35.40 9.51
C ALA A 99 57.34 -35.43 10.28
N THR A 100 57.45 -35.88 11.54
CA THR A 100 56.27 -35.95 12.43
C THR A 100 55.73 -34.52 12.77
N ALA A 101 56.66 -33.61 13.05
CA ALA A 101 56.31 -32.21 13.31
C ALA A 101 55.68 -31.56 12.07
N ALA A 102 56.26 -31.74 10.91
CA ALA A 102 55.73 -31.18 9.65
C ALA A 102 54.34 -31.75 9.33
N GLN A 103 54.15 -33.08 9.49
CA GLN A 103 52.83 -33.71 9.23
C GLN A 103 51.76 -33.18 10.18
N ARG A 104 52.07 -33.07 11.49
CA ARG A 104 51.14 -32.55 12.48
C ARG A 104 50.71 -31.14 12.12
N VAL A 105 51.66 -30.28 11.81
CA VAL A 105 51.37 -28.87 11.49
C VAL A 105 50.55 -28.74 10.19
N GLN A 106 50.80 -29.58 9.18
CA GLN A 106 49.97 -29.61 7.99
C GLN A 106 48.54 -30.05 8.29
N GLN A 107 48.36 -31.05 9.17
CA GLN A 107 47.05 -31.49 9.63
C GLN A 107 46.31 -30.37 10.36
N ASP A 108 46.99 -29.67 11.28
CA ASP A 108 46.42 -28.55 12.02
C ASP A 108 45.98 -27.41 11.07
N SER A 109 46.83 -27.05 10.12
CA SER A 109 46.49 -26.05 9.08
C SER A 109 45.34 -26.47 8.23
N THR A 110 45.28 -27.74 7.83
CA THR A 110 44.15 -28.29 7.04
C THR A 110 42.85 -28.30 7.84
N ALA A 111 42.96 -28.63 9.14
CA ALA A 111 41.84 -28.59 10.05
C ALA A 111 41.31 -27.14 10.21
N ALA A 112 42.22 -26.17 10.37
CA ALA A 112 41.88 -24.75 10.45
C ALA A 112 41.21 -24.23 9.16
N LEU A 113 41.71 -24.64 7.97
CA LEU A 113 41.08 -24.39 6.70
C LEU A 113 39.65 -24.99 6.62
N GLY A 114 39.53 -26.24 7.10
CA GLY A 114 38.23 -26.92 7.18
C GLY A 114 37.21 -26.18 8.04
N GLN A 115 37.66 -25.70 9.20
CA GLN A 115 36.80 -24.88 10.06
C GLN A 115 36.43 -23.54 9.39
N ARG A 116 37.38 -22.88 8.75
CA ARG A 116 37.11 -21.65 7.97
C ARG A 116 36.08 -21.88 6.86
N LEU A 117 36.18 -23.01 6.16
CA LEU A 117 35.19 -23.39 5.16
C LEU A 117 33.79 -23.57 5.72
N GLN A 118 33.68 -24.11 6.95
CA GLN A 118 32.37 -24.20 7.61
C GLN A 118 31.75 -22.83 7.90
N ASP A 119 32.56 -21.87 8.34
CA ASP A 119 32.09 -20.52 8.60
C ASP A 119 31.66 -19.80 7.32
N ILE A 120 32.46 -19.93 6.25
CA ILE A 120 32.10 -19.39 4.94
C ILE A 120 30.80 -20.04 4.43
N HIS A 121 30.69 -21.36 4.57
CA HIS A 121 29.48 -22.09 4.19
C HIS A 121 28.26 -21.60 4.94
N PHE A 122 28.40 -21.39 6.26
CA PHE A 122 27.33 -20.87 7.10
C PHE A 122 26.82 -19.51 6.58
N TRP A 123 27.71 -18.53 6.42
CA TRP A 123 27.31 -17.21 5.96
C TRP A 123 26.81 -17.21 4.52
N LYS A 124 27.37 -18.05 3.68
CA LYS A 124 26.87 -18.25 2.32
C LYS A 124 25.42 -18.75 2.34
N ALA A 125 25.12 -19.71 3.22
CA ALA A 125 23.77 -20.25 3.35
C ALA A 125 22.77 -19.22 3.91
N GLU A 126 23.19 -18.46 4.92
CA GLU A 126 22.35 -17.40 5.49
C GLU A 126 22.09 -16.27 4.49
N LEU A 127 23.12 -15.84 3.75
CA LEU A 127 22.96 -14.84 2.69
C LEU A 127 22.05 -15.33 1.57
N GLN A 128 22.24 -16.58 1.13
CA GLN A 128 21.39 -17.20 0.09
C GLN A 128 19.92 -17.18 0.51
N LYS A 129 19.65 -17.61 1.74
CA LYS A 129 18.30 -17.63 2.30
C LYS A 129 17.70 -16.24 2.34
N GLU A 130 18.46 -15.25 2.81
CA GLU A 130 17.95 -13.88 2.92
C GLU A 130 17.73 -13.23 1.55
N ILE A 131 18.55 -13.55 0.54
CA ILE A 131 18.35 -13.14 -0.85
C ILE A 131 17.02 -13.70 -1.38
N GLU A 132 16.79 -15.02 -1.17
CA GLU A 132 15.55 -15.68 -1.60
C GLU A 132 14.32 -15.12 -0.88
N ASP A 133 14.41 -14.92 0.42
CA ASP A 133 13.34 -14.34 1.25
C ASP A 133 13.01 -12.91 0.81
N LEU A 134 14.01 -12.08 0.55
CA LEU A 134 13.84 -10.71 0.13
C LEU A 134 13.29 -10.60 -1.29
N ASP A 135 13.69 -11.51 -2.18
CA ASP A 135 13.14 -11.60 -3.53
C ASP A 135 11.66 -12.01 -3.51
N ALA A 136 11.34 -13.03 -2.72
CA ALA A 136 9.96 -13.48 -2.53
C ALA A 136 9.09 -12.36 -1.96
N GLU A 137 9.56 -11.66 -0.93
CA GLU A 137 8.84 -10.54 -0.33
C GLU A 137 8.66 -9.38 -1.31
N THR A 138 9.67 -9.08 -2.13
CA THR A 138 9.59 -8.06 -3.18
C THR A 138 8.54 -8.44 -4.24
N GLY A 139 8.45 -9.73 -4.56
CA GLY A 139 7.41 -10.28 -5.44
C GLY A 139 5.99 -10.11 -4.85
N LEU A 140 5.84 -10.36 -3.55
CA LEU A 140 4.58 -10.15 -2.83
C LEU A 140 4.20 -8.66 -2.78
N LEU A 141 5.14 -7.78 -2.52
CA LEU A 141 4.91 -6.33 -2.52
C LEU A 141 4.55 -5.83 -3.92
N ALA A 142 5.16 -6.41 -4.97
CA ALA A 142 4.81 -6.09 -6.36
C ALA A 142 3.37 -6.51 -6.70
N ALA A 143 2.89 -7.62 -6.16
CA ALA A 143 1.51 -8.03 -6.29
C ALA A 143 0.55 -7.05 -5.58
N GLN A 144 0.89 -6.62 -4.38
CA GLN A 144 0.13 -5.62 -3.65
C GLN A 144 0.11 -4.26 -4.37
N LYS A 145 1.24 -3.85 -4.94
CA LYS A 145 1.32 -2.64 -5.77
C LYS A 145 0.35 -2.70 -6.95
N ARG A 146 0.27 -3.84 -7.64
CA ARG A 146 -0.70 -4.03 -8.74
C ARG A 146 -2.15 -3.97 -8.26
N ARG A 147 -2.43 -4.50 -7.07
CA ARG A 147 -3.75 -4.35 -6.46
C ARG A 147 -4.09 -2.89 -6.16
N LEU A 148 -3.12 -2.10 -5.64
CA LEU A 148 -3.29 -0.66 -5.44
C LEU A 148 -3.56 0.07 -6.77
N GLU A 149 -2.85 -0.27 -7.83
CA GLU A 149 -3.06 0.28 -9.18
C GLU A 149 -4.48 -0.02 -9.67
N SER A 150 -4.89 -1.29 -9.56
CA SER A 150 -6.26 -1.70 -9.93
C SER A 150 -7.34 -1.01 -9.09
N ALA A 151 -7.10 -0.82 -7.79
CA ALA A 151 -8.02 -0.12 -6.91
C ALA A 151 -8.10 1.37 -7.29
N LEU A 152 -6.97 2.01 -7.56
CA LEU A 152 -6.94 3.40 -8.01
C LEU A 152 -7.72 3.58 -9.31
N ASP A 153 -7.48 2.73 -10.31
CA ASP A 153 -8.21 2.76 -11.58
C ASP A 153 -9.71 2.52 -11.36
N ALA A 154 -10.07 1.63 -10.44
CA ALA A 154 -11.47 1.36 -10.12
C ALA A 154 -12.19 2.57 -9.52
N THR A 155 -11.49 3.52 -8.89
CA THR A 155 -12.09 4.74 -8.31
C THR A 155 -12.50 5.77 -9.36
N GLU A 156 -12.00 5.69 -10.58
CA GLU A 156 -12.36 6.62 -11.66
C GLU A 156 -13.85 6.51 -12.03
N VAL A 157 -14.39 5.29 -12.02
CA VAL A 157 -15.80 5.07 -12.33
C VAL A 157 -16.73 5.72 -11.31
N PRO A 158 -16.58 5.49 -9.99
CA PRO A 158 -17.32 6.20 -8.96
C PRO A 158 -17.20 7.73 -9.05
N TYR A 159 -16.00 8.22 -9.30
CA TYR A 159 -15.75 9.65 -9.46
C TYR A 159 -16.57 10.24 -10.63
N ALA A 160 -16.51 9.58 -11.79
CA ALA A 160 -17.29 9.99 -12.95
C ALA A 160 -18.79 9.94 -12.65
N ILE A 161 -19.28 8.85 -12.04
CA ILE A 161 -20.68 8.70 -11.66
C ILE A 161 -21.14 9.83 -10.73
N ALA A 162 -20.36 10.14 -9.69
CA ALA A 162 -20.71 11.18 -8.72
C ALA A 162 -20.74 12.57 -9.37
N THR A 163 -19.74 12.90 -10.17
CA THR A 163 -19.66 14.19 -10.91
C THR A 163 -20.73 14.33 -11.97
N ASP A 164 -21.00 13.28 -12.73
CA ASP A 164 -22.09 13.26 -13.73
C ASP A 164 -23.45 13.42 -13.05
N ASN A 165 -23.66 12.79 -11.89
CA ASN A 165 -24.89 12.94 -11.13
C ASN A 165 -25.08 14.38 -10.63
N LEU A 166 -24.05 15.04 -10.15
CA LEU A 166 -24.09 16.46 -9.79
C LEU A 166 -24.48 17.31 -11.01
N GLN A 167 -23.80 17.11 -12.15
CA GLN A 167 -24.13 17.81 -13.40
C GLN A 167 -25.55 17.54 -13.90
N CYS A 168 -26.01 16.31 -13.81
CA CYS A 168 -27.36 15.97 -14.21
C CYS A 168 -28.40 16.67 -13.34
N ARG A 169 -28.12 16.80 -12.05
CA ARG A 169 -29.03 17.44 -11.11
C ARG A 169 -29.09 18.98 -11.26
N GLU A 170 -28.05 19.61 -11.75
CA GLU A 170 -28.07 21.04 -12.12
C GLU A 170 -29.08 21.34 -13.24
N ARG A 171 -29.53 20.34 -14.00
CA ARG A 171 -30.55 20.51 -15.03
C ARG A 171 -31.98 20.46 -14.53
N ARG A 172 -32.16 20.30 -13.21
CA ARG A 172 -33.49 20.43 -12.60
C ARG A 172 -34.00 21.86 -12.75
N GLN A 173 -35.30 21.99 -12.86
CA GLN A 173 -35.93 23.29 -12.98
C GLN A 173 -36.26 23.87 -11.60
N PRO A 174 -36.22 25.20 -11.45
CA PRO A 174 -36.81 25.80 -10.28
C PRO A 174 -38.31 25.49 -10.16
N PRO A 175 -38.82 25.20 -8.96
CA PRO A 175 -38.22 25.29 -7.64
C PRO A 175 -37.45 24.06 -7.18
N ASP A 176 -37.39 22.99 -7.96
CA ASP A 176 -36.68 21.74 -7.58
C ASP A 176 -35.15 21.85 -7.69
N LEU A 177 -34.64 22.93 -8.24
CA LEU A 177 -33.22 23.21 -8.23
C LEU A 177 -32.84 23.76 -6.85
N VAL A 178 -32.71 22.87 -5.90
CA VAL A 178 -32.36 23.17 -4.50
C VAL A 178 -31.13 22.40 -4.11
N SER A 179 -30.36 22.97 -3.22
CA SER A 179 -29.27 22.27 -2.56
C SER A 179 -29.84 21.41 -1.43
N ASP A 180 -29.92 20.14 -1.70
CA ASP A 180 -30.59 19.15 -0.85
C ASP A 180 -29.61 18.12 -0.28
N GLU A 181 -30.10 17.14 0.47
CA GLU A 181 -29.28 16.08 1.07
C GLU A 181 -28.53 15.28 0.01
N VAL A 182 -29.18 15.02 -1.14
CA VAL A 182 -28.56 14.28 -2.24
C VAL A 182 -27.32 14.99 -2.75
N GLU A 183 -27.40 16.31 -2.93
CA GLU A 183 -26.25 17.10 -3.38
C GLU A 183 -25.14 17.09 -2.35
N ARG A 184 -25.47 17.24 -1.06
CA ARG A 184 -24.48 17.18 0.03
C ARG A 184 -23.75 15.85 0.04
N GLU A 185 -24.50 14.75 -0.07
CA GLU A 185 -23.89 13.42 -0.06
C GLU A 185 -23.07 13.14 -1.30
N LEU A 186 -23.47 13.62 -2.48
CA LEU A 186 -22.67 13.54 -3.70
C LEU A 186 -21.37 14.34 -3.60
N LEU A 187 -21.41 15.53 -3.01
CA LEU A 187 -20.23 16.35 -2.79
C LEU A 187 -19.24 15.66 -1.83
N LYS A 188 -19.75 15.07 -0.74
CA LYS A 188 -18.94 14.28 0.17
C LYS A 188 -18.33 13.05 -0.55
N GLU A 189 -19.12 12.40 -1.41
CA GLU A 189 -18.62 11.28 -2.22
C GLU A 189 -17.44 11.70 -3.10
N VAL A 190 -17.58 12.82 -3.82
CA VAL A 190 -16.52 13.35 -4.67
C VAL A 190 -15.26 13.68 -3.86
N GLU A 191 -15.43 14.32 -2.70
CA GLU A 191 -14.33 14.66 -1.81
C GLU A 191 -13.65 13.40 -1.26
N LEU A 192 -14.44 12.43 -0.80
CA LEU A 192 -13.91 11.14 -0.32
C LEU A 192 -13.11 10.44 -1.39
N ILE A 193 -13.64 10.34 -2.62
CA ILE A 193 -12.93 9.68 -3.73
C ILE A 193 -11.60 10.37 -4.01
N ARG A 194 -11.56 11.69 -4.06
CA ARG A 194 -10.31 12.45 -4.26
C ARG A 194 -9.28 12.16 -3.17
N ASN A 195 -9.71 12.18 -1.92
CA ASN A 195 -8.84 11.90 -0.78
C ASN A 195 -8.29 10.48 -0.85
N ILE A 196 -9.14 9.52 -1.25
CA ILE A 196 -8.76 8.13 -1.49
C ILE A 196 -7.76 8.01 -2.63
N GLN A 197 -8.01 8.64 -3.76
CA GLN A 197 -7.08 8.64 -4.90
C GLN A 197 -5.71 9.20 -4.51
N GLU A 198 -5.67 10.27 -3.72
CA GLU A 198 -4.41 10.79 -3.20
C GLU A 198 -3.72 9.83 -2.25
N LEU A 199 -4.47 9.21 -1.34
CA LEU A 199 -3.92 8.21 -0.42
C LEU A 199 -3.33 7.02 -1.18
N LEU A 200 -4.07 6.48 -2.15
CA LEU A 200 -3.61 5.37 -2.98
C LEU A 200 -2.37 5.74 -3.80
N LYS A 201 -2.32 6.94 -4.39
CA LYS A 201 -1.13 7.45 -5.12
C LYS A 201 0.09 7.57 -4.22
N ARG A 202 -0.07 8.11 -3.02
CA ARG A 202 1.03 8.20 -2.04
C ARG A 202 1.52 6.80 -1.63
N THR A 203 0.60 5.89 -1.38
CA THR A 203 0.92 4.50 -1.02
C THR A 203 1.62 3.76 -2.16
N LEU A 204 1.22 4.01 -3.42
CA LEU A 204 1.91 3.49 -4.61
C LEU A 204 3.36 3.95 -4.71
N ILE A 205 3.60 5.23 -4.41
CA ILE A 205 4.96 5.78 -4.38
C ILE A 205 5.77 5.11 -3.26
N GLN A 206 5.19 4.93 -2.08
CA GLN A 206 5.84 4.23 -0.96
C GLN A 206 6.18 2.78 -1.32
N ALA A 207 5.24 2.05 -1.93
CA ALA A 207 5.48 0.69 -2.40
C ALA A 207 6.60 0.63 -3.45
N GLY A 208 6.61 1.57 -4.40
CA GLY A 208 7.67 1.68 -5.39
C GLY A 208 9.05 1.94 -4.77
N ASN A 209 9.12 2.83 -3.79
CA ASN A 209 10.35 3.14 -3.08
C ASN A 209 10.84 1.94 -2.25
N GLN A 210 9.94 1.25 -1.54
CA GLN A 210 10.31 0.07 -0.77
C GLN A 210 10.80 -1.07 -1.66
N MET A 211 10.16 -1.29 -2.80
CA MET A 211 10.64 -2.27 -3.79
C MET A 211 12.05 -1.95 -4.31
N ARG A 212 12.37 -0.66 -4.48
CA ARG A 212 13.72 -0.25 -4.86
C ARG A 212 14.72 -0.54 -3.72
N LEU A 213 14.40 -0.16 -2.50
CA LEU A 213 15.25 -0.44 -1.32
C LEU A 213 15.49 -1.94 -1.13
N ASN A 214 14.47 -2.77 -1.31
CA ASN A 214 14.60 -4.22 -1.27
C ASN A 214 15.59 -4.73 -2.33
N ARG A 215 15.50 -4.22 -3.56
CA ARG A 215 16.41 -4.61 -4.66
C ARG A 215 17.84 -4.14 -4.40
N ASP A 216 18.01 -2.91 -3.96
CA ASP A 216 19.32 -2.35 -3.64
C ASP A 216 19.99 -3.18 -2.54
N GLN A 217 19.21 -3.58 -1.51
CA GLN A 217 19.72 -4.41 -0.43
C GLN A 217 19.95 -5.87 -0.86
N LYS A 218 19.11 -6.42 -1.74
CA LYS A 218 19.32 -7.72 -2.36
C LYS A 218 20.64 -7.76 -3.13
N GLU A 219 20.92 -6.74 -3.94
CA GLU A 219 22.17 -6.62 -4.69
C GLU A 219 23.40 -6.63 -3.77
N VAL A 220 23.33 -5.91 -2.65
CA VAL A 220 24.40 -5.93 -1.65
C VAL A 220 24.63 -7.32 -1.08
N CYS A 221 23.57 -8.05 -0.77
CA CYS A 221 23.66 -9.45 -0.29
C CYS A 221 24.17 -10.41 -1.37
N GLU A 222 23.77 -10.21 -2.63
CA GLU A 222 24.24 -11.00 -3.77
C GLU A 222 25.74 -10.82 -4.02
N ILE A 223 26.25 -9.58 -3.89
CA ILE A 223 27.68 -9.30 -4.00
C ILE A 223 28.43 -10.03 -2.88
N ASP A 224 28.02 -9.88 -1.63
CA ASP A 224 28.65 -10.55 -0.49
C ASP A 224 28.57 -12.08 -0.62
N TRP A 225 27.45 -12.61 -1.08
CA TRP A 225 27.28 -14.05 -1.36
C TRP A 225 28.23 -14.53 -2.45
N SER A 226 28.35 -13.76 -3.54
CA SER A 226 29.24 -14.09 -4.66
C SER A 226 30.70 -14.15 -4.21
N ASP A 227 31.15 -13.16 -3.43
CA ASP A 227 32.49 -13.11 -2.86
C ASP A 227 32.76 -14.34 -1.98
N LYS A 228 31.76 -14.75 -1.19
CA LYS A 228 31.87 -15.96 -0.36
C LYS A 228 31.88 -17.26 -1.15
N VAL A 229 31.14 -17.31 -2.27
CA VAL A 229 31.19 -18.47 -3.18
C VAL A 229 32.58 -18.58 -3.79
N GLU A 230 33.14 -17.49 -4.26
CA GLU A 230 34.51 -17.48 -4.80
C GLU A 230 35.53 -17.87 -3.76
N THR A 231 35.49 -17.26 -2.57
CA THR A 231 36.37 -17.56 -1.45
C THR A 231 36.25 -19.02 -1.03
N TYR A 232 35.03 -19.55 -0.91
CA TYR A 232 34.81 -20.97 -0.60
C TYR A 232 35.48 -21.89 -1.61
N ASN A 233 35.35 -21.61 -2.89
CA ASN A 233 35.94 -22.42 -3.96
C ASN A 233 37.48 -22.37 -3.92
N ILE A 234 38.04 -21.19 -3.61
CA ILE A 234 39.48 -21.01 -3.42
C ILE A 234 39.98 -21.84 -2.23
N ASP A 235 39.32 -21.70 -1.07
CA ASP A 235 39.71 -22.37 0.17
C ASP A 235 39.54 -23.88 0.07
N VAL A 236 38.51 -24.39 -0.61
CA VAL A 236 38.33 -25.81 -0.93
C VAL A 236 39.52 -26.33 -1.74
N ASN A 237 39.96 -25.57 -2.73
CA ASN A 237 41.14 -25.95 -3.52
C ASN A 237 42.40 -25.90 -2.67
N CYS A 238 42.55 -24.93 -1.80
CA CYS A 238 43.65 -24.85 -0.85
C CYS A 238 43.68 -26.03 0.11
N GLY A 239 42.52 -26.44 0.63
CA GLY A 239 42.42 -27.62 1.51
C GLY A 239 42.68 -28.95 0.86
N ARG A 240 42.63 -29.04 -0.47
CA ARG A 240 42.94 -30.26 -1.23
C ARG A 240 44.42 -30.49 -1.48
N TYR A 241 45.27 -29.48 -1.31
CA TYR A 241 46.70 -29.64 -1.55
C TYR A 241 47.33 -30.52 -0.48
N SER A 242 48.08 -31.47 -0.96
CA SER A 242 48.90 -32.39 -0.16
C SER A 242 50.33 -32.40 -0.68
N ASN A 243 51.26 -33.01 0.08
CA ASN A 243 52.66 -33.19 -0.33
C ASN A 243 52.81 -33.99 -1.64
N GLN A 244 51.76 -34.70 -2.05
CA GLN A 244 51.75 -35.53 -3.27
C GLN A 244 51.04 -34.85 -4.46
N SER A 245 50.52 -33.65 -4.26
CA SER A 245 49.86 -32.93 -5.36
C SER A 245 50.87 -32.48 -6.39
N THR A 246 50.56 -32.73 -7.66
CA THR A 246 51.48 -32.42 -8.76
C THR A 246 51.60 -30.92 -9.06
N ASN A 247 50.69 -30.12 -8.53
CA ASN A 247 50.57 -28.67 -8.81
C ASN A 247 51.22 -27.75 -7.75
N ILE A 248 51.87 -28.35 -6.73
CA ILE A 248 52.55 -27.55 -5.69
C ILE A 248 53.84 -26.96 -6.22
N GLN A 249 54.09 -25.68 -5.98
CA GLN A 249 55.28 -24.95 -6.41
C GLN A 249 55.76 -24.04 -5.29
N PHE A 250 57.04 -23.67 -5.37
CA PHE A 250 57.55 -22.57 -4.54
C PHE A 250 57.07 -21.22 -5.10
N HIS A 251 56.50 -20.41 -4.25
CA HIS A 251 56.12 -19.04 -4.56
C HIS A 251 56.91 -18.04 -3.73
N PRO A 252 58.08 -17.61 -4.22
CA PRO A 252 58.93 -16.67 -3.48
C PRO A 252 58.16 -15.37 -3.21
N GLY A 253 58.21 -14.90 -1.98
CA GLY A 253 57.54 -13.70 -1.57
C GLY A 253 56.00 -13.81 -1.36
N SER A 254 55.48 -15.03 -1.35
CA SER A 254 54.06 -15.26 -1.05
C SER A 254 53.65 -14.98 0.40
N VAL A 255 54.65 -14.90 1.30
CA VAL A 255 54.44 -14.55 2.70
C VAL A 255 54.46 -13.02 2.81
N LYS A 256 53.32 -12.40 2.56
CA LYS A 256 53.12 -10.98 2.73
C LYS A 256 51.94 -10.75 3.63
N PHE A 257 52.06 -9.83 4.55
CA PHE A 257 50.94 -9.35 5.33
C PHE A 257 50.31 -8.15 4.62
N GLU A 258 49.02 -8.23 4.38
CA GLU A 258 48.24 -7.13 3.82
C GLU A 258 47.55 -6.39 4.96
N GLU A 259 48.04 -5.20 5.30
CA GLU A 259 47.51 -4.40 6.42
C GLU A 259 46.05 -4.00 6.18
N SER A 260 45.61 -3.97 4.92
CA SER A 260 44.23 -3.66 4.53
C SER A 260 43.27 -4.85 4.62
N ALA A 261 43.78 -6.05 4.93
CA ALA A 261 42.95 -7.24 5.01
C ALA A 261 42.02 -7.21 6.20
N SER A 262 40.79 -7.68 6.00
CA SER A 262 39.81 -7.81 7.08
C SER A 262 40.23 -8.83 8.12
N ILE A 263 39.88 -8.60 9.36
CA ILE A 263 40.00 -9.56 10.45
C ILE A 263 38.69 -10.36 10.59
N PRO A 264 38.69 -11.52 11.24
CA PRO A 264 37.50 -12.35 11.35
C PRO A 264 36.27 -11.63 11.87
N GLU A 265 36.45 -10.80 12.88
CA GLU A 265 35.37 -10.02 13.48
C GLU A 265 34.77 -9.04 12.47
N THR A 266 35.60 -8.37 11.70
CA THR A 266 35.16 -7.40 10.71
C THR A 266 34.52 -8.07 9.50
N TRP A 267 35.06 -9.21 9.09
CA TRP A 267 34.49 -10.03 8.02
C TRP A 267 33.11 -10.57 8.40
N ALA A 268 32.96 -11.09 9.61
CA ALA A 268 31.69 -11.58 10.12
C ALA A 268 30.66 -10.47 10.26
N LYS A 269 31.08 -9.35 10.86
CA LYS A 269 30.25 -8.20 11.05
C LYS A 269 29.71 -7.64 9.73
N PHE A 270 30.53 -7.65 8.69
CA PHE A 270 30.10 -7.18 7.38
C PHE A 270 28.88 -7.96 6.85
N SER A 271 28.98 -9.28 6.80
CA SER A 271 27.88 -10.12 6.35
C SER A 271 26.67 -10.08 7.27
N HIS A 272 26.91 -10.03 8.57
CA HIS A 272 25.84 -9.82 9.54
C HIS A 272 25.12 -8.48 9.32
N ASP A 273 25.87 -7.41 9.13
CA ASP A 273 25.28 -6.08 8.89
C ASP A 273 24.49 -6.04 7.56
N ASN A 274 24.93 -6.77 6.53
CA ASN A 274 24.20 -6.90 5.27
C ASN A 274 22.88 -7.65 5.46
N ILE A 275 22.91 -8.80 6.12
CA ILE A 275 21.71 -9.59 6.46
C ILE A 275 20.77 -8.75 7.32
N TYR A 276 21.29 -8.09 8.35
CA TYR A 276 20.49 -7.24 9.23
C TYR A 276 19.74 -6.15 8.46
N ARG A 277 20.40 -5.53 7.48
CA ARG A 277 19.75 -4.51 6.65
C ARG A 277 18.71 -5.12 5.73
N ALA A 278 19.00 -6.27 5.16
CA ALA A 278 18.04 -7.02 4.34
C ALA A 278 16.80 -7.41 5.15
N GLU A 279 16.99 -7.96 6.34
CA GLU A 279 15.90 -8.28 7.26
C GLU A 279 15.06 -7.05 7.64
N ARG A 280 15.72 -5.92 7.85
CA ARG A 280 15.03 -4.66 8.14
C ARG A 280 14.16 -4.20 6.98
N GLU A 281 14.69 -4.22 5.76
CA GLU A 281 13.92 -3.84 4.57
C GLU A 281 12.81 -4.86 4.28
N LYS A 282 13.07 -6.16 4.48
CA LYS A 282 12.06 -7.21 4.40
C LYS A 282 10.91 -6.96 5.37
N LEU A 283 11.21 -6.64 6.62
CA LEU A 283 10.19 -6.32 7.62
C LEU A 283 9.43 -5.04 7.29
N ALA A 284 10.11 -4.01 6.82
CA ALA A 284 9.46 -2.79 6.34
C ALA A 284 8.48 -3.08 5.20
N SER A 285 8.87 -3.96 4.27
CA SER A 285 8.03 -4.44 3.18
C SER A 285 6.80 -5.21 3.69
N ILE A 286 6.97 -6.14 4.62
CA ILE A 286 5.88 -6.88 5.25
C ILE A 286 4.88 -5.94 5.93
N ASN A 287 5.38 -4.99 6.70
CA ASN A 287 4.54 -4.00 7.38
C ASN A 287 3.80 -3.10 6.36
N LEU A 288 4.48 -2.72 5.29
CA LEU A 288 3.86 -1.94 4.23
C LEU A 288 2.76 -2.75 3.50
N ARG A 289 2.97 -4.04 3.25
CA ARG A 289 1.93 -4.91 2.69
C ARG A 289 0.70 -5.00 3.61
N ALA A 290 0.93 -5.18 4.90
CA ALA A 290 -0.15 -5.19 5.88
C ALA A 290 -0.90 -3.85 5.92
N LEU A 291 -0.18 -2.74 5.83
CA LEU A 291 -0.77 -1.40 5.73
C LEU A 291 -1.59 -1.25 4.44
N ILE A 292 -1.06 -1.72 3.30
CA ILE A 292 -1.77 -1.70 2.02
C ILE A 292 -3.07 -2.50 2.10
N ASP A 293 -3.04 -3.70 2.69
CA ASP A 293 -4.24 -4.52 2.86
C ASP A 293 -5.29 -3.82 3.73
N ASN A 294 -4.88 -3.17 4.80
CA ASN A 294 -5.77 -2.37 5.63
C ASN A 294 -6.33 -1.17 4.86
N ILE A 295 -5.49 -0.40 4.18
CA ILE A 295 -5.91 0.73 3.36
C ILE A 295 -6.94 0.29 2.32
N LEU A 296 -6.66 -0.78 1.57
CA LEU A 296 -7.57 -1.27 0.53
C LEU A 296 -8.91 -1.74 1.12
N ARG A 297 -8.88 -2.39 2.27
CA ARG A 297 -10.09 -2.79 2.98
C ARG A 297 -10.89 -1.57 3.45
N ASP A 298 -10.25 -0.65 4.15
CA ASP A 298 -10.90 0.51 4.74
C ASP A 298 -11.44 1.43 3.65
N VAL A 299 -10.62 1.71 2.61
CA VAL A 299 -11.02 2.47 1.43
C VAL A 299 -12.21 1.82 0.72
N SER A 300 -12.20 0.50 0.53
CA SER A 300 -13.30 -0.18 -0.12
C SER A 300 -14.59 -0.17 0.70
N GLU A 301 -14.49 -0.19 2.02
CA GLU A 301 -15.63 -0.10 2.93
C GLU A 301 -16.17 1.33 3.02
N ASP A 302 -15.31 2.34 3.13
CA ASP A 302 -15.71 3.75 3.13
C ASP A 302 -16.46 4.10 1.84
N LEU A 303 -15.96 3.66 0.69
CA LEU A 303 -16.64 3.83 -0.59
C LEU A 303 -18.00 3.11 -0.64
N ARG A 304 -18.09 1.91 -0.07
CA ARG A 304 -19.35 1.17 0.04
C ARG A 304 -20.35 1.90 0.92
N MET A 305 -19.90 2.36 2.08
CA MET A 305 -20.72 3.08 3.04
C MET A 305 -21.27 4.36 2.45
N GLN A 306 -20.40 5.11 1.80
CA GLN A 306 -20.78 6.36 1.16
C GLN A 306 -21.71 6.14 -0.03
N CYS A 307 -21.45 5.07 -0.80
CA CYS A 307 -22.33 4.68 -1.89
C CYS A 307 -23.74 4.33 -1.37
N ALA A 308 -23.85 3.63 -0.24
CA ALA A 308 -25.14 3.33 0.36
C ALA A 308 -25.86 4.60 0.84
N ALA A 309 -25.14 5.53 1.49
CA ALA A 309 -25.71 6.79 1.97
C ALA A 309 -26.26 7.64 0.82
N VAL A 310 -25.49 7.77 -0.26
CA VAL A 310 -25.96 8.49 -1.46
C VAL A 310 -27.18 7.81 -2.08
N ASN A 311 -27.21 6.48 -2.17
CA ASN A 311 -28.36 5.75 -2.72
C ASN A 311 -29.58 5.85 -1.83
N GLU A 312 -29.41 5.79 -0.50
CA GLU A 312 -30.49 6.02 0.46
C GLU A 312 -31.05 7.42 0.34
N ALA A 313 -30.16 8.42 0.24
CA ALA A 313 -30.56 9.79 0.02
C ALA A 313 -31.35 9.96 -1.28
N PHE A 314 -30.95 9.31 -2.40
CA PHE A 314 -31.71 9.32 -3.64
C PHE A 314 -33.08 8.63 -3.50
N ALA A 315 -33.10 7.50 -2.81
CA ALA A 315 -34.33 6.76 -2.61
C ALA A 315 -35.38 7.59 -1.87
N LYS A 316 -34.98 8.16 -0.75
CA LYS A 316 -35.79 9.04 0.07
C LYS A 316 -36.28 10.24 -0.72
N HIS A 317 -35.35 10.90 -1.42
CA HIS A 317 -35.69 12.03 -2.26
C HIS A 317 -36.68 11.69 -3.39
N CYS A 318 -36.49 10.57 -4.04
CA CYS A 318 -37.42 10.08 -5.06
C CYS A 318 -38.81 9.78 -4.48
N GLU A 319 -38.86 9.14 -3.32
CA GLU A 319 -40.11 8.85 -2.63
C GLU A 319 -40.84 10.15 -2.27
N GLU A 320 -40.13 11.12 -1.74
CA GLU A 320 -40.66 12.46 -1.45
C GLU A 320 -41.17 13.17 -2.71
N LEU A 321 -40.48 13.05 -3.83
CA LEU A 321 -40.94 13.58 -5.11
C LEU A 321 -42.22 12.88 -5.62
N TYR A 322 -42.25 11.56 -5.52
CA TYR A 322 -43.43 10.81 -5.91
C TYR A 322 -44.64 11.17 -5.04
N ASP A 323 -44.44 11.20 -3.75
CA ASP A 323 -45.47 11.57 -2.78
C ASP A 323 -45.99 12.98 -3.05
N THR A 324 -45.04 13.87 -3.32
CA THR A 324 -45.32 15.25 -3.69
C THR A 324 -46.09 15.34 -5.00
N LYS A 325 -45.63 14.64 -6.01
CA LYS A 325 -46.30 14.58 -7.30
C LYS A 325 -47.72 14.02 -7.17
N HIS A 326 -47.90 12.93 -6.42
CA HIS A 326 -49.23 12.37 -6.20
C HIS A 326 -50.16 13.30 -5.45
N LYS A 327 -49.66 14.02 -4.48
CA LYS A 327 -50.43 15.07 -3.80
C LYS A 327 -50.81 16.18 -4.76
N LEU A 328 -49.88 16.64 -5.59
CA LEU A 328 -50.16 17.63 -6.64
C LEU A 328 -51.19 17.11 -7.65
N GLU A 329 -51.05 15.90 -8.16
CA GLU A 329 -51.98 15.27 -9.09
C GLU A 329 -53.38 15.10 -8.47
N TYR A 330 -53.41 14.65 -7.22
CA TYR A 330 -54.67 14.57 -6.48
C TYR A 330 -55.36 15.93 -6.36
N HIS A 331 -54.59 16.94 -6.03
CA HIS A 331 -55.14 18.27 -5.92
C HIS A 331 -55.44 18.93 -7.27
N LEU A 332 -54.66 18.62 -8.31
CA LEU A 332 -54.97 19.04 -9.67
C LEU A 332 -56.34 18.47 -10.10
N LYS A 333 -56.54 17.17 -9.84
CA LYS A 333 -57.85 16.53 -10.11
C LYS A 333 -58.97 17.20 -9.34
N LYS A 334 -58.69 17.59 -8.11
CA LYS A 334 -59.64 18.30 -7.29
C LYS A 334 -59.95 19.70 -7.81
N ILE A 335 -58.91 20.45 -8.19
CA ILE A 335 -59.06 21.77 -8.81
C ILE A 335 -59.82 21.73 -10.11
N LEU A 336 -59.51 20.72 -10.95
CA LEU A 336 -60.27 20.53 -12.21
C LEU A 336 -61.75 20.32 -11.95
N LYS A 337 -62.06 19.55 -10.91
CA LYS A 337 -63.45 19.39 -10.49
C LYS A 337 -64.06 20.68 -9.98
N GLU A 338 -63.32 21.42 -9.11
CA GLU A 338 -63.77 22.68 -8.59
C GLU A 338 -63.93 23.75 -9.66
N ILE A 339 -63.10 23.75 -10.71
CA ILE A 339 -63.26 24.61 -11.86
C ILE A 339 -64.61 24.32 -12.55
N GLY A 340 -64.91 23.03 -12.79
CA GLY A 340 -66.20 22.63 -13.35
C GLY A 340 -67.37 23.00 -12.47
N ASP A 341 -67.25 22.75 -11.14
CA ASP A 341 -68.27 23.13 -10.19
C ASP A 341 -68.42 24.69 -10.12
N GLN A 342 -67.29 25.38 -10.20
CA GLN A 342 -67.26 26.84 -10.19
C GLN A 342 -67.81 27.46 -11.46
N GLU A 343 -67.50 26.89 -12.63
CA GLU A 343 -68.11 27.32 -13.90
C GLU A 343 -69.63 27.19 -13.87
N ALA A 344 -70.09 26.05 -13.32
CA ALA A 344 -71.54 25.86 -13.09
C ALA A 344 -72.11 26.87 -12.07
N ASN A 345 -71.37 27.10 -11.02
CA ASN A 345 -71.82 28.06 -10.00
C ASN A 345 -71.74 29.49 -10.40
N ILE A 346 -70.78 29.89 -11.22
CA ILE A 346 -70.69 31.24 -11.77
C ILE A 346 -71.92 31.58 -12.56
N ALA A 347 -72.43 30.63 -13.26
CA ALA A 347 -73.66 30.83 -14.05
C ALA A 347 -74.90 31.05 -13.19
N ALA A 348 -74.96 30.40 -12.05
CA ALA A 348 -76.17 30.43 -11.20
C ALA A 348 -76.10 31.45 -10.06
N LEU A 349 -75.08 31.51 -9.39
CA LEU A 349 -75.00 32.17 -8.08
C LEU A 349 -73.72 32.74 -7.78
N LYS A 350 -72.88 32.58 -8.66
CA LYS A 350 -71.61 33.07 -8.34
C LYS A 350 -71.20 32.65 -6.97
N GLN A 351 -71.28 31.46 -6.83
CA GLN A 351 -70.87 30.93 -5.56
C GLN A 351 -69.39 30.86 -5.37
N ALA A 352 -69.19 31.15 -4.27
CA ALA A 352 -67.90 31.09 -3.73
C ALA A 352 -67.18 29.81 -3.92
N ILE A 353 -66.14 29.97 -3.97
CA ILE A 353 -65.20 28.98 -4.08
C ILE A 353 -64.48 28.69 -2.85
N LYS A 354 -64.20 27.67 -2.86
CA LYS A 354 -63.50 27.15 -1.81
C LYS A 354 -62.12 26.79 -2.07
N ASP A 355 -61.60 26.98 -1.23
CA ASP A 355 -60.61 26.27 -0.68
C ASP A 355 -59.91 25.27 -1.41
N LYS A 356 -58.95 25.67 -1.62
CA LYS A 356 -58.04 24.81 -2.15
C LYS A 356 -56.91 24.70 -1.32
N GLU A 357 -56.96 23.82 -0.74
CA GLU A 357 -55.75 23.51 -0.21
C GLU A 357 -55.00 22.74 -1.17
N ALA A 358 -54.14 23.38 -1.52
CA ALA A 358 -53.27 22.76 -2.36
C ALA A 358 -52.47 21.69 -1.77
N PRO A 359 -52.03 21.17 -2.47
CA PRO A 359 -51.18 20.04 -2.44
C PRO A 359 -49.80 20.23 -2.05
N LEU A 360 -49.73 20.93 -1.15
CA LEU A 360 -48.54 21.36 -0.66
C LEU A 360 -47.66 20.40 -0.03
N LYS A 361 -48.21 19.42 0.28
CA LYS A 361 -47.49 18.41 1.03
C LYS A 361 -46.65 17.54 0.20
N VAL A 362 -46.39 18.15 -0.87
CA VAL A 362 -45.93 17.43 -1.92
C VAL A 362 -44.50 17.11 -1.93
N ALA A 363 -43.71 17.70 -1.33
CA ALA A 363 -42.32 17.51 -1.59
C ALA A 363 -41.59 16.62 -0.64
N GLN A 364 -42.17 15.62 -0.23
CA GLN A 364 -41.61 15.05 0.93
C GLN A 364 -40.86 13.78 0.86
N THR A 365 -41.01 13.09 -0.04
CA THR A 365 -40.46 11.82 0.12
C THR A 365 -39.53 11.52 -0.95
N ARG A 366 -38.47 11.57 -0.66
CA ARG A 366 -37.58 11.43 -1.63
C ARG A 366 -36.37 10.88 -1.32
N LEU A 367 -35.80 10.40 -1.12
CA LEU A 367 -34.50 10.23 -0.69
C LEU A 367 -34.11 8.84 -0.47
N TYR A 368 -34.93 8.02 -0.90
CA TYR A 368 -34.71 6.70 -0.49
C TYR A 368 -33.77 5.86 -1.35
N ASP A 369 -33.64 6.16 -2.57
CA ASP A 369 -32.97 5.24 -3.47
C ASP A 369 -31.46 5.29 -3.50
N ARG A 370 -30.94 5.84 -2.45
CA ARG A 370 -29.50 6.02 -2.48
C ARG A 370 -28.73 4.99 -1.71
N SER A 371 -29.35 3.92 -1.43
CA SER A 371 -28.77 3.02 -0.46
C SER A 371 -27.99 1.84 -1.02
N PHE A 372 -27.66 1.78 -2.25
CA PHE A 372 -27.07 0.56 -2.79
C PHE A 372 -25.68 0.70 -3.34
N ARG A 373 -24.93 1.52 -2.71
CA ARG A 373 -23.55 1.64 -3.12
C ARG A 373 -22.69 0.66 -2.39
N PRO A 374 -21.80 -0.02 -3.08
CA PRO A 374 -20.91 -0.92 -2.42
C PRO A 374 -19.67 -0.19 -1.91
N ASN A 375 -19.27 -0.56 -0.74
CA ASN A 375 -17.97 -0.22 -0.17
C ASN A 375 -17.66 1.25 0.12
N VAL A 376 -16.50 1.61 0.14
CA VAL A 376 -15.86 2.79 0.65
C VAL A 376 -16.31 4.12 0.03
N GLU A 377 -17.08 4.07 -0.97
CA GLU A 377 -17.51 5.27 -1.71
C GLU A 377 -18.85 5.84 -1.28
N LEU A 378 -19.28 5.54 -0.12
CA LEU A 378 -20.49 6.09 0.41
C LEU A 378 -20.31 7.48 0.94
N CYS A 379 -20.71 8.41 0.17
CA CYS A 379 -20.76 9.78 0.56
C CYS A 379 -22.15 10.25 0.91
N ARG A 380 -22.26 11.03 1.89
CA ARG A 380 -23.48 11.70 2.29
C ARG A 380 -23.51 13.06 1.71
N ASP A 381 -24.24 13.28 0.72
CA ASP A 381 -24.38 14.59 0.16
C ASP A 381 -25.49 15.39 0.81
N GLU A 382 -25.45 16.64 0.55
CA GLU A 382 -26.37 17.59 1.10
C GLU A 382 -27.67 17.73 0.32
N ALA A 383 -27.78 17.01 -0.75
CA ALA A 383 -28.84 17.17 -1.68
C ALA A 383 -30.20 16.75 -1.19
N GLN A 384 -30.26 16.01 -0.14
CA GLN A 384 -31.51 15.47 0.37
C GLN A 384 -32.34 16.45 1.18
N PHE A 385 -31.75 17.45 1.72
CA PHE A 385 -32.43 18.23 2.74
C PHE A 385 -33.40 19.28 2.24
N ARG A 386 -33.49 19.54 1.01
CA ARG A 386 -34.16 20.73 0.54
C ARG A 386 -35.34 20.58 -0.33
N LEU A 387 -35.87 19.41 -0.36
CA LEU A 387 -37.11 19.17 -1.06
C LEU A 387 -38.36 19.58 -0.30
N ILE A 388 -38.17 19.83 0.96
CA ILE A 388 -39.29 20.13 1.83
C ILE A 388 -39.87 21.52 1.58
N GLY A 389 -39.00 22.45 1.20
CA GLY A 389 -39.46 23.85 1.01
C GLY A 389 -40.42 24.06 -0.15
N GLU A 390 -40.49 23.13 -1.08
CA GLU A 390 -41.39 23.30 -2.22
C GLU A 390 -42.87 23.25 -1.89
N ALA A 391 -43.18 22.51 -0.88
CA ALA A 391 -44.56 22.31 -0.52
C ALA A 391 -45.22 23.52 0.10
N GLU A 392 -44.42 24.33 0.73
CA GLU A 392 -44.94 25.50 1.45
C GLU A 392 -45.43 26.59 0.51
N GLU A 393 -44.73 26.80 -0.60
CA GLU A 393 -45.12 27.85 -1.56
C GLU A 393 -46.48 27.58 -2.23
N LEU A 394 -46.82 26.34 -2.37
CA LEU A 394 -48.09 25.98 -2.94
C LEU A 394 -49.26 26.17 -2.00
N THR A 395 -49.05 26.12 -0.74
CA THR A 395 -50.10 26.30 0.26
C THR A 395 -50.60 27.73 0.27
N GLU A 396 -49.65 28.64 0.27
CA GLU A 396 -50.01 30.08 0.28
C GLU A 396 -50.82 30.50 -0.96
N SER A 397 -50.51 29.91 -2.10
CA SER A 397 -51.21 30.22 -3.35
C SER A 397 -52.67 29.87 -3.31
N ILE A 398 -53.01 28.88 -2.54
CA ILE A 398 -54.36 28.31 -2.53
C ILE A 398 -55.24 29.01 -1.54
N GLU A 399 -54.74 29.40 -0.43
CA GLU A 399 -55.54 30.15 0.54
C GLU A 399 -55.99 31.48 0.04
N SER A 400 -55.26 32.09 -0.87
CA SER A 400 -55.65 33.35 -1.52
C SER A 400 -56.85 33.26 -2.44
N LEU A 401 -57.26 32.03 -2.76
CA LEU A 401 -58.33 31.79 -3.72
C LEU A 401 -59.75 31.90 -3.14
N LYS A 402 -59.86 32.08 -1.91
CA LYS A 402 -61.16 32.03 -1.23
C LYS A 402 -61.80 33.37 -1.07
N LYS A 403 -62.36 33.83 -1.99
CA LYS A 403 -63.15 35.05 -1.83
C LYS A 403 -64.44 35.03 -2.58
N LYS A 404 -65.27 35.91 -2.18
CA LYS A 404 -66.65 36.04 -2.60
C LYS A 404 -66.86 36.12 -4.09
N LEU A 405 -68.07 36.22 -4.45
CA LEU A 405 -68.51 35.96 -5.79
C LEU A 405 -68.15 36.93 -6.88
N LEU A 406 -68.09 38.15 -6.53
CA LEU A 406 -67.48 39.09 -7.45
C LEU A 406 -66.09 38.70 -7.74
N GLU A 407 -65.71 38.13 -6.89
CA GLU A 407 -64.62 37.35 -6.69
C GLU A 407 -64.69 35.96 -7.29
N SER A 408 -65.85 35.43 -7.62
CA SER A 408 -65.96 34.10 -8.25
C SER A 408 -65.32 34.02 -9.61
N GLU A 409 -65.48 35.08 -10.37
CA GLU A 409 -64.74 35.17 -11.65
C GLU A 409 -63.27 35.39 -11.42
N GLN A 410 -62.96 36.11 -10.33
CA GLN A 410 -61.57 36.19 -9.93
C GLN A 410 -61.08 34.88 -9.33
N CYS A 411 -61.93 34.19 -8.61
CA CYS A 411 -61.63 32.84 -8.13
C CYS A 411 -61.47 31.83 -9.24
N LEU A 412 -62.33 31.85 -10.28
CA LEU A 412 -62.15 30.98 -11.44
C LEU A 412 -60.80 31.26 -12.11
N ARG A 413 -60.46 32.50 -12.31
CA ARG A 413 -59.16 32.90 -12.85
C ARG A 413 -58.03 32.39 -11.95
N ASN A 414 -58.18 32.57 -10.64
CA ASN A 414 -57.20 32.11 -9.71
C ASN A 414 -57.09 30.58 -9.64
N LEU A 415 -58.23 29.85 -9.85
CA LEU A 415 -58.23 28.39 -9.99
C LEU A 415 -57.53 27.94 -11.25
N GLU A 416 -57.74 28.63 -12.37
CA GLU A 416 -57.05 28.33 -13.63
C GLU A 416 -55.56 28.62 -13.51
N ASP A 417 -55.18 29.72 -12.86
CA ASP A 417 -53.79 30.03 -12.56
C ASP A 417 -53.17 28.95 -11.66
N THR A 418 -53.93 28.51 -10.66
CA THR A 418 -53.48 27.45 -9.76
C THR A 418 -53.36 26.13 -10.51
N ARG A 419 -54.32 25.80 -11.40
CA ARG A 419 -54.23 24.64 -12.28
C ARG A 419 -52.93 24.66 -13.09
N MET A 420 -52.68 25.76 -13.79
CA MET A 420 -51.47 25.93 -14.60
C MET A 420 -50.21 25.79 -13.76
N ASN A 421 -50.20 26.35 -12.54
CA ASN A 421 -49.08 26.24 -11.62
C ASN A 421 -48.89 24.77 -11.17
N LEU A 422 -49.99 24.08 -10.81
CA LEU A 422 -49.89 22.67 -10.44
C LEU A 422 -49.44 21.77 -11.60
N GLU A 423 -49.97 22.01 -12.79
CA GLU A 423 -49.52 21.30 -14.01
C GLU A 423 -48.01 21.53 -14.26
N LYS A 424 -47.59 22.80 -14.12
CA LYS A 424 -46.19 23.17 -14.23
C LYS A 424 -45.34 22.49 -13.14
N GLU A 425 -45.80 22.54 -11.89
CA GLU A 425 -45.08 21.88 -10.76
C GLU A 425 -45.06 20.36 -10.92
N ILE A 426 -46.13 19.74 -11.38
CA ILE A 426 -46.19 18.33 -11.72
C ILE A 426 -45.17 17.99 -12.81
N ALA A 427 -45.08 18.85 -13.81
CA ALA A 427 -44.09 18.71 -14.88
C ALA A 427 -42.67 18.83 -14.34
N VAL A 428 -42.42 19.83 -13.46
CA VAL A 428 -41.14 20.01 -12.79
C VAL A 428 -40.79 18.80 -11.94
N LYS A 429 -41.73 18.31 -11.10
CA LYS A 429 -41.52 17.10 -10.28
C LYS A 429 -41.26 15.88 -11.16
N THR A 430 -42.01 15.75 -12.26
CA THR A 430 -41.81 14.65 -13.21
C THR A 430 -40.42 14.68 -13.85
N ASN A 431 -39.97 15.86 -14.22
CA ASN A 431 -38.61 16.07 -14.74
C ASN A 431 -37.54 15.75 -13.67
N SER A 432 -37.73 16.19 -12.43
CA SER A 432 -36.82 15.93 -11.34
C SER A 432 -36.73 14.43 -11.01
N ILE A 433 -37.89 13.74 -10.98
CA ILE A 433 -37.94 12.28 -10.82
C ILE A 433 -37.22 11.58 -11.99
N PHE A 434 -37.43 12.05 -13.20
CA PHE A 434 -36.75 11.50 -14.38
C PHE A 434 -35.23 11.65 -14.28
N ILE A 435 -34.76 12.83 -13.89
CA ILE A 435 -33.34 13.12 -13.70
C ILE A 435 -32.78 12.18 -12.64
N ASP A 436 -33.35 12.18 -11.44
CA ASP A 436 -32.79 11.41 -10.31
C ASP A 436 -32.89 9.90 -10.54
N ARG A 437 -34.03 9.42 -11.03
CA ARG A 437 -34.26 7.97 -11.20
C ARG A 437 -33.67 7.40 -12.47
N GLN A 438 -33.96 8.06 -13.62
CA GLN A 438 -33.60 7.50 -14.93
C GLN A 438 -32.18 7.89 -15.36
N LYS A 439 -31.68 9.01 -14.91
CA LYS A 439 -30.32 9.44 -15.23
C LYS A 439 -29.35 9.10 -14.08
N CYS A 440 -29.52 9.68 -12.91
CA CYS A 440 -28.57 9.55 -11.83
C CYS A 440 -28.49 8.11 -11.28
N MET A 441 -29.63 7.55 -10.87
CA MET A 441 -29.65 6.20 -10.31
C MET A 441 -29.30 5.11 -11.33
N ALA A 442 -29.68 5.28 -12.59
CA ALA A 442 -29.29 4.36 -13.65
C ALA A 442 -27.76 4.37 -13.88
N HIS A 443 -27.11 5.53 -13.76
CA HIS A 443 -25.64 5.59 -13.79
C HIS A 443 -25.03 4.86 -12.60
N ARG A 444 -25.65 4.96 -11.42
CA ARG A 444 -25.17 4.33 -10.20
C ARG A 444 -25.23 2.80 -10.21
N THR A 445 -26.03 2.20 -11.07
CA THR A 445 -26.02 0.74 -11.27
C THR A 445 -24.68 0.21 -11.80
N ARG A 446 -23.85 1.08 -12.35
CA ARG A 446 -22.51 0.75 -12.86
C ARG A 446 -21.42 0.89 -11.81
N TYR A 447 -21.81 1.22 -10.59
CA TYR A 447 -20.84 1.37 -9.50
C TYR A 447 -20.08 0.07 -9.26
N PRO A 448 -18.75 0.11 -9.15
CA PRO A 448 -17.98 -1.10 -8.98
C PRO A 448 -18.32 -1.85 -7.70
N VAL A 449 -18.23 -3.16 -7.75
CA VAL A 449 -18.39 -4.00 -6.55
C VAL A 449 -17.18 -3.83 -5.61
N VAL A 450 -17.41 -4.13 -4.34
CA VAL A 450 -16.42 -4.05 -3.25
C VAL A 450 -15.07 -4.68 -3.61
N LEU A 451 -15.12 -5.87 -4.16
CA LEU A 451 -13.91 -6.60 -4.52
C LEU A 451 -13.07 -5.83 -5.54
N LYS A 452 -13.73 -5.23 -6.53
CA LYS A 452 -13.03 -4.43 -7.54
C LYS A 452 -12.43 -3.16 -6.96
N LEU A 453 -13.13 -2.51 -6.03
CA LEU A 453 -12.61 -1.34 -5.31
C LEU A 453 -11.46 -1.69 -4.36
N ALA A 454 -11.41 -2.91 -3.86
CA ALA A 454 -10.28 -3.46 -3.11
C ALA A 454 -9.13 -3.98 -4.00
N GLY A 455 -9.20 -3.72 -5.32
CA GLY A 455 -8.16 -4.08 -6.28
C GLY A 455 -8.13 -5.54 -6.71
N TYR A 456 -9.18 -6.31 -6.44
CA TYR A 456 -9.35 -7.66 -7.00
C TYR A 456 -9.99 -7.59 -8.39
N GLN A 457 -9.57 -8.51 -9.25
CA GLN A 457 -10.13 -8.63 -10.61
C GLN A 457 -11.42 -9.45 -10.62
#